data_13c99d0abf5513e2c4d1e69451f40280
#
_entry.id   13c99d0abf5513e2c4d1e69451f40280
#
_cell.length_a   1.000
_cell.length_b   1.000
_cell.length_c   1.000
_cell.angle_alpha   90.00
_cell.angle_beta   90.00
_cell.angle_gamma   90.00
#
_symmetry.space_group_name_H-M   'P 1'
#
loop_
_entity.id
_entity.type
_entity.pdbx_description
1 polymer ?
#
loop_
_entity_poly.entity_id
_entity_poly.type
_entity_poly.pdbx_seq_one_letter_code
_entity_poly.pdbx_strand_id
1 'polypeptide(L)'
;MKDYRFSIPGELKVRGYCRDLTEYVTKKQLTDEGLWKLFVNQYKIHSDKNGEWKGEFWGKTMRGACLTYISDKNERLYKVLVSTIEDMLSAQEKSGRISTYAEDIEFNGWDMWCRKYVMLGMLYFLSICKSKKLKRRVINSLKKQADYIIERIGDGENKKSICDTSKLYGAMNSCSILEAFVKLYGITKERRYLDFSAYIVNGGFSKNLNLIEESLSKRKYPYQFGDVKAYEMMSCFEGLTEYYKYVKDDKYLRAAENFVDMIVESDYTIIGCCGCSTEMLDNSSVTQTNYSDDIMQETCVTVTFMKLCSKLYLLTGSPKYMDYIERSAYNAMYGAVNDTEQTMKRTDGDVWVEDGCYQVEHEPYPFDSYSPLVYNRRGKKVGGFMVMQDGRSYGCCACIGSAGVAVANLATISAYNGGFSVNLYNSFTFKTEYNGLAVKLECNADVY
;
A
#
# COMPACT_ATOMS: atom_id res chain seq x y z
N MET A 1 0.02 27.22 -6.12
CA MET A 1 0.55 25.84 -6.24
C MET A 1 -0.20 25.16 -7.38
N LYS A 2 0.48 24.47 -8.30
CA LYS A 2 -0.18 23.70 -9.37
C LYS A 2 -0.91 22.51 -8.74
N ASP A 3 -2.17 22.28 -9.13
CA ASP A 3 -2.97 21.15 -8.63
C ASP A 3 -2.70 19.93 -9.53
N TYR A 4 -1.69 19.14 -9.17
CA TYR A 4 -1.31 17.92 -9.91
C TYR A 4 -2.26 16.76 -9.60
N ARG A 5 -2.62 16.01 -10.63
CA ARG A 5 -3.49 14.82 -10.50
C ARG A 5 -3.16 13.77 -11.55
N PHE A 6 -3.27 12.50 -11.18
CA PHE A 6 -3.20 11.36 -12.12
C PHE A 6 -4.56 11.06 -12.78
N SER A 7 -5.67 11.54 -12.21
CA SER A 7 -6.97 11.47 -12.89
C SER A 7 -7.02 12.57 -13.95
N ILE A 8 -6.63 12.23 -15.17
CA ILE A 8 -6.54 13.14 -16.29
C ILE A 8 -7.82 13.13 -17.12
N PRO A 9 -8.28 14.29 -17.64
CA PRO A 9 -9.33 14.31 -18.63
C PRO A 9 -8.76 13.80 -19.97
N GLY A 10 -9.24 12.65 -20.41
CA GLY A 10 -8.78 12.02 -21.65
C GLY A 10 -8.58 10.52 -21.50
N GLU A 11 -8.01 9.93 -22.52
CA GLU A 11 -7.78 8.50 -22.61
C GLU A 11 -6.27 8.23 -22.63
N LEU A 12 -5.77 7.67 -21.54
CA LEU A 12 -4.41 7.11 -21.47
C LEU A 12 -4.49 5.60 -21.69
N LYS A 13 -3.73 5.12 -22.69
CA LYS A 13 -3.54 3.68 -22.95
C LYS A 13 -2.06 3.37 -22.90
N VAL A 14 -1.61 2.70 -21.87
CA VAL A 14 -0.27 2.10 -21.84
C VAL A 14 -0.21 0.92 -22.80
N ARG A 15 0.96 0.68 -23.39
CA ARG A 15 1.22 -0.37 -24.39
C ARG A 15 2.49 -1.14 -24.03
N GLY A 16 2.79 -2.19 -24.80
CA GLY A 16 3.97 -3.01 -24.59
C GLY A 16 4.00 -3.65 -23.22
N TYR A 17 5.17 -3.78 -22.64
CA TYR A 17 5.41 -4.50 -21.39
C TYR A 17 4.51 -4.08 -20.22
N CYS A 18 4.30 -2.78 -20.03
CA CYS A 18 3.42 -2.28 -18.96
C CYS A 18 1.97 -2.75 -19.10
N ARG A 19 1.48 -2.85 -20.34
CA ARG A 19 0.17 -3.42 -20.63
C ARG A 19 0.15 -4.91 -20.35
N ASP A 20 1.14 -5.64 -20.84
CA ASP A 20 1.22 -7.09 -20.70
C ASP A 20 1.26 -7.49 -19.23
N LEU A 21 2.01 -6.76 -18.38
CA LEU A 21 1.99 -6.94 -16.93
C LEU A 21 0.62 -6.66 -16.31
N THR A 22 -0.05 -5.60 -16.74
CA THR A 22 -1.39 -5.26 -16.23
C THR A 22 -2.41 -6.35 -16.58
N GLU A 23 -2.37 -6.85 -17.81
CA GLU A 23 -3.23 -7.94 -18.27
C GLU A 23 -2.93 -9.25 -17.52
N TYR A 24 -1.64 -9.57 -17.32
CA TYR A 24 -1.20 -10.74 -16.57
C TYR A 24 -1.73 -10.72 -15.12
N VAL A 25 -1.48 -9.64 -14.40
CA VAL A 25 -1.93 -9.49 -13.00
C VAL A 25 -3.46 -9.51 -12.89
N THR A 26 -4.14 -8.83 -13.82
CA THR A 26 -5.60 -8.81 -13.87
C THR A 26 -6.16 -10.22 -14.06
N LYS A 27 -5.58 -11.00 -14.98
CA LYS A 27 -6.02 -12.37 -15.28
C LYS A 27 -5.67 -13.36 -14.17
N LYS A 28 -4.45 -13.29 -13.63
CA LYS A 28 -3.93 -14.28 -12.66
C LYS A 28 -4.41 -14.03 -11.23
N GLN A 29 -4.77 -12.80 -10.87
CA GLN A 29 -5.10 -12.44 -9.49
C GLN A 29 -6.41 -11.65 -9.39
N LEU A 30 -6.51 -10.48 -10.04
CA LEU A 30 -7.54 -9.50 -9.70
C LEU A 30 -8.95 -9.92 -10.12
N THR A 31 -9.09 -10.81 -11.11
CA THR A 31 -10.36 -11.38 -11.54
C THR A 31 -10.66 -12.78 -10.99
N ASP A 32 -9.85 -13.27 -10.05
CA ASP A 32 -10.09 -14.53 -9.35
C ASP A 32 -11.12 -14.33 -8.23
N GLU A 33 -12.38 -14.67 -8.53
CA GLU A 33 -13.48 -14.58 -7.56
C GLU A 33 -13.29 -15.53 -6.36
N GLY A 34 -12.60 -16.66 -6.55
CA GLY A 34 -12.30 -17.63 -5.49
C GLY A 34 -11.35 -17.01 -4.46
N LEU A 35 -10.32 -16.32 -4.92
CA LEU A 35 -9.37 -15.61 -4.06
C LEU A 35 -10.07 -14.50 -3.25
N TRP A 36 -10.95 -13.71 -3.87
CA TRP A 36 -11.70 -12.66 -3.17
C TRP A 36 -12.60 -13.24 -2.08
N LYS A 37 -13.31 -14.35 -2.36
CA LYS A 37 -14.11 -15.05 -1.36
C LYS A 37 -13.28 -15.57 -0.20
N LEU A 38 -12.11 -16.14 -0.50
CA LEU A 38 -11.16 -16.60 0.50
C LEU A 38 -10.74 -15.46 1.46
N PHE A 39 -10.41 -14.30 0.91
CA PHE A 39 -10.02 -13.14 1.72
C PHE A 39 -11.18 -12.63 2.59
N VAL A 40 -12.38 -12.50 2.06
CA VAL A 40 -13.54 -12.05 2.84
C VAL A 40 -13.91 -13.04 3.92
N ASN A 41 -13.76 -14.34 3.66
CA ASN A 41 -14.09 -15.37 4.64
C ASN A 41 -13.23 -15.29 5.92
N GLN A 42 -11.99 -14.76 5.84
CA GLN A 42 -11.14 -14.54 7.02
C GLN A 42 -11.82 -13.65 8.06
N TYR A 43 -12.61 -12.65 7.61
CA TYR A 43 -13.37 -11.76 8.49
C TYR A 43 -14.62 -12.42 9.06
N LYS A 44 -15.29 -13.26 8.28
CA LYS A 44 -16.52 -13.95 8.72
C LYS A 44 -16.26 -14.98 9.81
N ILE A 45 -15.07 -15.58 9.82
CA ILE A 45 -14.69 -16.62 10.78
C ILE A 45 -13.68 -16.14 11.84
N HIS A 46 -13.29 -14.87 11.81
CA HIS A 46 -12.28 -14.28 12.71
C HIS A 46 -11.01 -15.14 12.78
N SER A 47 -10.37 -15.36 11.62
CA SER A 47 -9.35 -16.37 11.45
C SER A 47 -7.98 -16.00 12.02
N ASP A 48 -7.71 -14.71 12.28
CA ASP A 48 -6.42 -14.28 12.80
C ASP A 48 -6.31 -14.57 14.30
N LYS A 49 -5.21 -15.19 14.66
CA LYS A 49 -4.75 -15.28 16.04
C LYS A 49 -3.90 -14.05 16.39
N ASN A 50 -3.51 -13.92 17.64
CA ASN A 50 -2.62 -12.84 18.05
C ASN A 50 -1.28 -12.90 17.29
N GLY A 51 -0.94 -11.81 16.61
CA GLY A 51 0.27 -11.72 15.77
C GLY A 51 0.06 -12.01 14.29
N GLU A 52 -1.07 -12.59 13.88
CA GLU A 52 -1.37 -12.86 12.46
C GLU A 52 -1.93 -11.62 11.73
N TRP A 53 -1.85 -11.61 10.37
CA TRP A 53 -2.20 -10.43 9.54
C TRP A 53 -3.01 -10.74 8.28
N LYS A 54 -3.76 -11.85 8.24
CA LYS A 54 -4.59 -12.23 7.07
C LYS A 54 -5.58 -11.13 6.67
N GLY A 55 -6.01 -10.32 7.65
CA GLY A 55 -6.92 -9.20 7.43
C GLY A 55 -6.38 -8.06 6.55
N GLU A 56 -5.09 -8.02 6.23
CA GLU A 56 -4.58 -7.00 5.29
C GLU A 56 -4.81 -7.37 3.82
N PHE A 57 -4.96 -8.66 3.49
CA PHE A 57 -4.90 -9.17 2.12
C PHE A 57 -6.00 -8.60 1.24
N TRP A 58 -7.24 -8.63 1.71
CA TRP A 58 -8.36 -8.08 0.95
C TRP A 58 -8.17 -6.60 0.60
N GLY A 59 -7.82 -5.78 1.57
CA GLY A 59 -7.71 -4.33 1.37
C GLY A 59 -6.51 -3.91 0.55
N LYS A 60 -5.36 -4.59 0.70
CA LYS A 60 -4.19 -4.38 -0.17
C LYS A 60 -4.52 -4.68 -1.62
N THR A 61 -5.10 -5.86 -1.88
CA THR A 61 -5.49 -6.28 -3.23
C THR A 61 -6.58 -5.37 -3.81
N MET A 62 -7.59 -4.98 -3.02
CA MET A 62 -8.66 -4.06 -3.44
C MET A 62 -8.10 -2.70 -3.87
N ARG A 63 -7.16 -2.13 -3.12
CA ARG A 63 -6.49 -0.88 -3.49
C ARG A 63 -5.80 -1.00 -4.85
N GLY A 64 -5.01 -2.05 -5.05
CA GLY A 64 -4.34 -2.31 -6.32
C GLY A 64 -5.32 -2.51 -7.47
N ALA A 65 -6.36 -3.29 -7.26
CA ALA A 65 -7.40 -3.57 -8.25
C ALA A 65 -8.18 -2.32 -8.66
N CYS A 66 -8.49 -1.42 -7.71
CA CYS A 66 -9.13 -0.14 -8.02
C CYS A 66 -8.22 0.77 -8.85
N LEU A 67 -6.93 0.86 -8.51
CA LEU A 67 -5.96 1.62 -9.30
C LEU A 67 -5.78 1.03 -10.70
N THR A 68 -5.73 -0.30 -10.82
CA THR A 68 -5.70 -1.01 -12.11
C THR A 68 -6.95 -0.69 -12.93
N TYR A 69 -8.15 -0.73 -12.31
CA TYR A 69 -9.37 -0.35 -13.02
C TYR A 69 -9.36 1.11 -13.49
N ILE A 70 -8.77 2.04 -12.73
CA ILE A 70 -8.66 3.45 -13.14
C ILE A 70 -7.82 3.57 -14.42
N SER A 71 -6.74 2.79 -14.56
CA SER A 71 -5.86 2.83 -15.73
C SER A 71 -6.38 2.03 -16.92
N ASP A 72 -7.00 0.86 -16.70
CA ASP A 72 -7.36 -0.10 -17.77
C ASP A 72 -8.86 -0.12 -18.13
N LYS A 73 -9.73 0.34 -17.21
CA LYS A 73 -11.21 0.34 -17.38
C LYS A 73 -11.81 -1.05 -17.69
N ASN A 74 -11.23 -2.12 -17.20
CA ASN A 74 -11.69 -3.49 -17.43
C ASN A 74 -13.03 -3.76 -16.72
N GLU A 75 -14.11 -3.91 -17.49
CA GLU A 75 -15.48 -4.09 -16.94
C GLU A 75 -15.67 -5.45 -16.23
N ARG A 76 -14.93 -6.49 -16.60
CA ARG A 76 -14.93 -7.77 -15.86
C ARG A 76 -14.35 -7.56 -14.46
N LEU A 77 -13.21 -6.88 -14.36
CA LEU A 77 -12.61 -6.52 -13.07
C LEU A 77 -13.61 -5.70 -12.24
N TYR A 78 -14.25 -4.68 -12.82
CA TYR A 78 -15.23 -3.87 -12.09
C TYR A 78 -16.37 -4.71 -11.48
N LYS A 79 -16.90 -5.69 -12.21
CA LYS A 79 -17.96 -6.58 -11.69
C LYS A 79 -17.47 -7.41 -10.50
N VAL A 80 -16.26 -7.93 -10.58
CA VAL A 80 -15.62 -8.66 -9.45
C VAL A 80 -15.46 -7.75 -8.24
N LEU A 81 -14.99 -6.51 -8.43
CA LEU A 81 -14.83 -5.55 -7.34
C LEU A 81 -16.16 -5.18 -6.67
N VAL A 82 -17.24 -5.04 -7.45
CA VAL A 82 -18.59 -4.83 -6.91
C VAL A 82 -19.05 -6.03 -6.09
N SER A 83 -18.83 -7.25 -6.59
CA SER A 83 -19.21 -8.48 -5.91
C SER A 83 -18.49 -8.63 -4.56
N THR A 84 -17.16 -8.44 -4.53
CA THR A 84 -16.39 -8.60 -3.29
C THR A 84 -16.65 -7.48 -2.27
N ILE A 85 -16.98 -6.26 -2.70
CA ILE A 85 -17.43 -5.18 -1.80
C ILE A 85 -18.77 -5.56 -1.14
N GLU A 86 -19.73 -6.08 -1.91
CA GLU A 86 -21.01 -6.54 -1.34
C GLU A 86 -20.80 -7.66 -0.32
N ASP A 87 -19.88 -8.57 -0.61
CA ASP A 87 -19.53 -9.66 0.30
C ASP A 87 -18.84 -9.14 1.57
N MET A 88 -17.89 -8.21 1.46
CA MET A 88 -17.23 -7.57 2.61
C MET A 88 -18.23 -6.77 3.48
N LEU A 89 -19.20 -6.10 2.87
CA LEU A 89 -20.26 -5.43 3.61
C LEU A 89 -21.12 -6.42 4.44
N SER A 90 -21.26 -7.67 3.95
CA SER A 90 -21.97 -8.72 4.68
C SER A 90 -21.21 -9.26 5.90
N ALA A 91 -19.89 -9.06 5.94
CA ALA A 91 -19.06 -9.44 7.08
C ALA A 91 -19.09 -8.42 8.23
N GLN A 92 -19.73 -7.25 8.03
CA GLN A 92 -19.83 -6.24 9.10
C GLN A 92 -20.81 -6.66 10.19
N GLU A 93 -20.33 -6.70 11.42
CA GLU A 93 -21.14 -6.96 12.59
C GLU A 93 -22.12 -5.82 12.92
N LYS A 94 -23.12 -6.11 13.73
CA LYS A 94 -24.11 -5.10 14.17
C LYS A 94 -23.48 -3.93 14.93
N SER A 95 -22.41 -4.22 15.68
CA SER A 95 -21.56 -3.22 16.36
C SER A 95 -20.88 -2.24 15.42
N GLY A 96 -20.77 -2.57 14.14
CA GLY A 96 -20.00 -1.83 13.14
C GLY A 96 -18.60 -2.39 12.89
N ARG A 97 -18.19 -3.36 13.68
CA ARG A 97 -16.87 -4.01 13.60
C ARG A 97 -16.72 -4.79 12.30
N ILE A 98 -15.53 -4.70 11.69
CA ILE A 98 -15.02 -5.63 10.67
C ILE A 98 -13.57 -5.92 11.07
N SER A 99 -13.29 -7.14 11.46
CA SER A 99 -11.96 -7.59 11.85
C SER A 99 -11.80 -9.08 11.61
N THR A 100 -10.59 -9.51 11.32
CA THR A 100 -10.20 -10.92 11.28
C THR A 100 -9.84 -11.47 12.66
N TYR A 101 -9.67 -10.60 13.65
CA TYR A 101 -9.45 -10.98 15.05
C TYR A 101 -10.78 -11.23 15.77
N ALA A 102 -10.83 -12.18 16.69
CA ALA A 102 -11.95 -12.33 17.60
C ALA A 102 -12.02 -11.15 18.60
N GLU A 103 -13.17 -10.89 19.19
CA GLU A 103 -13.41 -9.68 20.01
C GLU A 103 -12.56 -9.66 21.29
N ASP A 104 -12.28 -10.83 21.86
CA ASP A 104 -11.48 -11.00 23.08
C ASP A 104 -9.97 -10.73 22.90
N ILE A 105 -9.49 -10.76 21.64
CA ILE A 105 -8.08 -10.49 21.30
C ILE A 105 -7.91 -9.28 20.39
N GLU A 106 -8.96 -8.51 20.12
CA GLU A 106 -8.88 -7.33 19.25
C GLU A 106 -8.00 -6.21 19.83
N PHE A 107 -7.61 -5.28 18.99
CA PHE A 107 -6.70 -4.19 19.33
C PHE A 107 -5.37 -4.67 19.91
N ASN A 108 -4.86 -5.77 19.36
CA ASN A 108 -3.52 -6.29 19.61
C ASN A 108 -2.82 -6.65 18.29
N GLY A 109 -1.48 -6.74 18.31
CA GLY A 109 -0.67 -7.22 17.20
C GLY A 109 -0.92 -6.44 15.91
N TRP A 110 -1.51 -7.10 14.91
CA TRP A 110 -1.80 -6.53 13.61
C TRP A 110 -3.27 -6.12 13.39
N ASP A 111 -4.14 -6.21 14.40
CA ASP A 111 -5.58 -5.95 14.21
C ASP A 111 -5.86 -4.54 13.66
N MET A 112 -5.25 -3.49 14.23
CA MET A 112 -5.41 -2.11 13.72
C MET A 112 -4.88 -1.95 12.28
N TRP A 113 -3.80 -2.65 11.94
CA TRP A 113 -3.28 -2.72 10.58
C TRP A 113 -4.26 -3.40 9.63
N CYS A 114 -4.85 -4.51 10.02
CA CYS A 114 -5.88 -5.20 9.24
C CYS A 114 -7.11 -4.31 9.01
N ARG A 115 -7.60 -3.63 10.07
CA ARG A 115 -8.70 -2.66 9.99
C ARG A 115 -8.38 -1.50 9.04
N LYS A 116 -7.15 -0.96 9.07
CA LYS A 116 -6.68 0.04 8.12
C LYS A 116 -6.91 -0.42 6.68
N TYR A 117 -6.54 -1.67 6.37
CA TYR A 117 -6.62 -2.15 5.00
C TYR A 117 -8.06 -2.37 4.53
N VAL A 118 -8.96 -2.84 5.39
CA VAL A 118 -10.39 -2.89 5.06
C VAL A 118 -10.91 -1.49 4.72
N MET A 119 -10.63 -0.52 5.57
CA MET A 119 -11.06 0.86 5.34
C MET A 119 -10.45 1.44 4.07
N LEU A 120 -9.16 1.24 3.81
CA LEU A 120 -8.50 1.71 2.59
C LEU A 120 -9.09 1.05 1.34
N GLY A 121 -9.28 -0.27 1.35
CA GLY A 121 -9.91 -0.97 0.23
C GLY A 121 -11.28 -0.40 -0.12
N MET A 122 -12.13 -0.16 0.89
CA MET A 122 -13.44 0.48 0.71
C MET A 122 -13.32 1.92 0.19
N LEU A 123 -12.38 2.71 0.72
CA LEU A 123 -12.16 4.10 0.30
C LEU A 123 -11.68 4.20 -1.15
N TYR A 124 -10.79 3.31 -1.57
CA TYR A 124 -10.37 3.25 -2.98
C TYR A 124 -11.51 2.81 -3.89
N PHE A 125 -12.34 1.84 -3.48
CA PHE A 125 -13.51 1.44 -4.24
C PHE A 125 -14.51 2.60 -4.44
N LEU A 126 -14.68 3.49 -3.46
CA LEU A 126 -15.57 4.67 -3.59
C LEU A 126 -15.17 5.57 -4.77
N SER A 127 -13.89 5.63 -5.13
CA SER A 127 -13.42 6.45 -6.27
C SER A 127 -13.88 5.93 -7.62
N ILE A 128 -14.17 4.63 -7.73
CA ILE A 128 -14.59 3.97 -8.97
C ILE A 128 -16.06 3.56 -8.97
N CYS A 129 -16.73 3.59 -7.82
CA CYS A 129 -18.10 3.08 -7.67
C CYS A 129 -19.10 3.88 -8.49
N LYS A 130 -19.81 3.21 -9.42
CA LYS A 130 -20.82 3.81 -10.30
C LYS A 130 -22.20 3.93 -9.64
N SER A 131 -22.50 3.13 -8.61
CA SER A 131 -23.81 3.06 -7.95
C SER A 131 -23.91 4.02 -6.76
N LYS A 132 -24.82 5.00 -6.81
CA LYS A 132 -25.10 5.91 -5.68
C LYS A 132 -25.59 5.16 -4.42
N LYS A 133 -26.38 4.08 -4.61
CA LYS A 133 -26.89 3.26 -3.50
C LYS A 133 -25.74 2.52 -2.82
N LEU A 134 -24.85 1.90 -3.59
CA LEU A 134 -23.69 1.19 -3.07
C LEU A 134 -22.69 2.14 -2.39
N LYS A 135 -22.42 3.31 -2.99
CA LYS A 135 -21.60 4.36 -2.34
C LYS A 135 -22.08 4.69 -0.94
N ARG A 136 -23.39 4.93 -0.78
CA ARG A 136 -23.97 5.24 0.56
C ARG A 136 -23.76 4.10 1.55
N ARG A 137 -23.95 2.85 1.12
CA ARG A 137 -23.75 1.67 1.98
C ARG A 137 -22.29 1.55 2.43
N VAL A 138 -21.34 1.73 1.50
CA VAL A 138 -19.90 1.67 1.81
C VAL A 138 -19.51 2.80 2.76
N ILE A 139 -19.97 4.03 2.53
CA ILE A 139 -19.70 5.17 3.45
C ILE A 139 -20.27 4.89 4.84
N ASN A 140 -21.49 4.36 4.94
CA ASN A 140 -22.08 4.03 6.22
C ASN A 140 -21.31 2.92 6.95
N SER A 141 -20.82 1.91 6.23
CA SER A 141 -19.96 0.87 6.78
C SER A 141 -18.65 1.43 7.31
N LEU A 142 -17.98 2.28 6.53
CA LEU A 142 -16.76 2.98 6.95
C LEU A 142 -16.96 3.82 8.22
N LYS A 143 -18.06 4.57 8.29
CA LYS A 143 -18.42 5.35 9.48
C LYS A 143 -18.56 4.46 10.71
N LYS A 144 -19.31 3.38 10.60
CA LYS A 144 -19.49 2.42 11.71
C LYS A 144 -18.17 1.82 12.19
N GLN A 145 -17.27 1.44 11.26
CA GLN A 145 -15.94 0.94 11.61
C GLN A 145 -15.11 2.00 12.34
N ALA A 146 -15.08 3.23 11.78
CA ALA A 146 -14.32 4.33 12.37
C ALA A 146 -14.87 4.70 13.75
N ASP A 147 -16.18 4.78 13.90
CA ASP A 147 -16.83 5.09 15.18
C ASP A 147 -16.54 4.00 16.22
N TYR A 148 -16.61 2.72 15.85
CA TYR A 148 -16.22 1.59 16.70
C TYR A 148 -14.78 1.71 17.24
N ILE A 149 -13.84 2.16 16.37
CA ILE A 149 -12.45 2.36 16.77
C ILE A 149 -12.33 3.58 17.70
N ILE A 150 -12.91 4.73 17.35
CA ILE A 150 -12.82 5.97 18.14
C ILE A 150 -13.43 5.80 19.54
N GLU A 151 -14.47 4.99 19.69
CA GLU A 151 -15.07 4.70 20.99
C GLU A 151 -14.13 3.98 21.95
N ARG A 152 -13.17 3.19 21.42
CA ARG A 152 -12.29 2.30 22.19
C ARG A 152 -10.83 2.75 22.22
N ILE A 153 -10.40 3.50 21.22
CA ILE A 153 -9.02 3.96 21.04
C ILE A 153 -8.96 5.48 21.12
N GLY A 154 -7.98 6.00 21.86
CA GLY A 154 -7.80 7.45 22.01
C GLY A 154 -7.03 7.80 23.27
N ASP A 155 -7.17 9.07 23.69
CA ASP A 155 -6.59 9.65 24.91
C ASP A 155 -7.60 9.78 26.07
N GLY A 156 -8.84 9.32 25.88
CA GLY A 156 -9.86 9.35 26.92
C GLY A 156 -9.61 8.33 28.03
N GLU A 157 -10.14 8.60 29.23
CA GLU A 157 -9.91 7.85 30.47
C GLU A 157 -10.21 6.33 30.36
N ASN A 158 -11.20 5.95 29.53
CA ASN A 158 -11.61 4.55 29.32
C ASN A 158 -11.20 4.02 27.92
N LYS A 159 -10.23 4.66 27.27
CA LYS A 159 -9.76 4.25 25.94
C LYS A 159 -8.34 3.69 26.02
N LYS A 160 -8.09 2.72 25.16
CA LYS A 160 -6.73 2.21 24.94
C LYS A 160 -5.96 3.18 24.06
N SER A 161 -4.72 3.51 24.43
CA SER A 161 -3.87 4.29 23.51
C SER A 161 -3.59 3.51 22.22
N ILE A 162 -3.55 4.19 21.09
CA ILE A 162 -3.22 3.54 19.82
C ILE A 162 -1.85 2.88 19.86
N CYS A 163 -0.89 3.47 20.56
CA CYS A 163 0.45 2.90 20.76
C CYS A 163 0.48 1.66 21.67
N ASP A 164 -0.62 1.37 22.38
CA ASP A 164 -0.74 0.16 23.20
C ASP A 164 -1.52 -0.95 22.47
N THR A 165 -2.00 -0.72 21.25
CA THR A 165 -2.69 -1.73 20.44
C THR A 165 -1.73 -2.66 19.69
N SER A 166 -0.43 -2.43 19.77
CA SER A 166 0.60 -3.32 19.24
C SER A 166 1.89 -3.19 20.03
N LYS A 167 2.56 -4.31 20.23
CA LYS A 167 3.94 -4.34 20.77
C LYS A 167 4.98 -4.32 19.66
N LEU A 168 4.56 -4.38 18.39
CA LEU A 168 5.41 -4.47 17.23
C LEU A 168 5.84 -3.06 16.78
N TYR A 169 7.12 -2.87 16.57
CA TYR A 169 7.68 -1.67 15.94
C TYR A 169 7.14 -0.35 16.53
N GLY A 170 7.09 -0.25 17.86
CA GLY A 170 6.55 0.93 18.52
C GLY A 170 5.10 1.27 18.17
N ALA A 171 4.34 0.30 17.68
CA ALA A 171 2.95 0.42 17.20
C ALA A 171 2.79 1.26 15.92
N MET A 172 3.84 1.45 15.10
CA MET A 172 3.73 2.14 13.80
C MET A 172 2.68 1.48 12.87
N ASN A 173 2.59 0.16 12.90
CA ASN A 173 1.56 -0.59 12.18
C ASN A 173 0.15 -0.10 12.53
N SER A 174 -0.16 0.13 13.80
CA SER A 174 -1.43 0.67 14.26
C SER A 174 -1.64 2.15 13.89
N CYS A 175 -0.62 2.98 14.13
CA CYS A 175 -0.69 4.41 13.83
C CYS A 175 -0.86 4.72 12.34
N SER A 176 -0.44 3.82 11.45
CA SER A 176 -0.58 3.97 10.01
C SER A 176 -2.04 3.97 9.50
N ILE A 177 -3.03 3.67 10.37
CA ILE A 177 -4.46 3.82 10.06
C ILE A 177 -4.85 5.29 9.79
N LEU A 178 -3.97 6.23 10.11
CA LEU A 178 -4.13 7.66 9.85
C LEU A 178 -4.65 7.93 8.42
N GLU A 179 -4.06 7.28 7.39
CA GLU A 179 -4.48 7.50 6.00
C GLU A 179 -5.99 7.25 5.82
N ALA A 180 -6.50 6.17 6.41
CA ALA A 180 -7.90 5.81 6.28
C ALA A 180 -8.84 6.83 6.95
N PHE A 181 -8.49 7.29 8.14
CA PHE A 181 -9.30 8.30 8.85
C PHE A 181 -9.31 9.66 8.15
N VAL A 182 -8.17 10.12 7.66
CA VAL A 182 -8.09 11.38 6.92
C VAL A 182 -8.89 11.30 5.61
N LYS A 183 -8.80 10.20 4.87
CA LYS A 183 -9.59 10.01 3.65
C LYS A 183 -11.09 9.95 3.95
N LEU A 184 -11.48 9.31 5.05
CA LEU A 184 -12.88 9.27 5.49
C LEU A 184 -13.39 10.67 5.85
N TYR A 185 -12.59 11.47 6.57
CA TYR A 185 -12.89 12.89 6.79
C TYR A 185 -13.07 13.64 5.46
N GLY A 186 -12.20 13.37 4.50
CA GLY A 186 -12.28 14.00 3.17
C GLY A 186 -13.63 13.78 2.47
N ILE A 187 -14.26 12.63 2.69
CA ILE A 187 -15.55 12.26 2.09
C ILE A 187 -16.72 12.77 2.94
N THR A 188 -16.65 12.59 4.27
CA THR A 188 -17.80 12.83 5.16
C THR A 188 -17.85 14.24 5.74
N LYS A 189 -16.70 14.90 5.86
CA LYS A 189 -16.49 16.16 6.58
C LYS A 189 -16.85 16.11 8.08
N GLU A 190 -16.98 14.90 8.63
CA GLU A 190 -17.29 14.72 10.06
C GLU A 190 -16.03 14.93 10.91
N ARG A 191 -16.02 16.00 11.69
CA ARG A 191 -14.86 16.52 12.42
C ARG A 191 -14.15 15.46 13.29
N ARG A 192 -14.91 14.54 13.92
CA ARG A 192 -14.36 13.48 14.79
C ARG A 192 -13.29 12.63 14.11
N TYR A 193 -13.36 12.43 12.79
CA TYR A 193 -12.34 11.66 12.05
C TYR A 193 -11.05 12.43 11.87
N LEU A 194 -11.13 13.75 11.70
CA LEU A 194 -9.96 14.61 11.68
C LEU A 194 -9.35 14.79 13.07
N ASP A 195 -10.18 14.86 14.12
CA ASP A 195 -9.72 14.94 15.51
C ASP A 195 -8.99 13.68 15.93
N PHE A 196 -9.51 12.50 15.56
CA PHE A 196 -8.78 11.24 15.77
C PHE A 196 -7.47 11.18 14.97
N SER A 197 -7.46 11.73 13.75
CA SER A 197 -6.23 11.86 12.96
C SER A 197 -5.22 12.78 13.64
N ALA A 198 -5.66 13.90 14.22
CA ALA A 198 -4.80 14.80 14.98
C ALA A 198 -4.21 14.13 16.23
N TYR A 199 -5.01 13.30 16.93
CA TYR A 199 -4.55 12.48 18.05
C TYR A 199 -3.36 11.58 17.63
N ILE A 200 -3.48 10.87 16.50
CA ILE A 200 -2.41 10.00 15.99
C ILE A 200 -1.16 10.82 15.61
N VAL A 201 -1.34 11.93 14.91
CA VAL A 201 -0.23 12.80 14.48
C VAL A 201 0.51 13.42 15.67
N ASN A 202 -0.23 13.88 16.69
CA ASN A 202 0.36 14.43 17.91
C ASN A 202 1.16 13.38 18.71
N GLY A 203 0.78 12.10 18.60
CA GLY A 203 1.55 10.98 19.18
C GLY A 203 2.83 10.62 18.43
N GLY A 204 3.11 11.22 17.25
CA GLY A 204 4.37 11.03 16.52
C GLY A 204 4.55 9.66 15.88
N PHE A 205 3.48 8.85 15.80
CA PHE A 205 3.38 7.54 15.14
C PHE A 205 4.05 6.34 15.82
N SER A 206 4.82 6.54 16.85
CA SER A 206 5.44 5.43 17.59
C SER A 206 5.50 5.72 19.08
N LYS A 207 5.42 4.66 19.87
CA LYS A 207 5.59 4.71 21.33
C LYS A 207 7.01 5.12 21.72
N ASN A 208 7.99 4.77 20.90
CA ASN A 208 9.41 4.84 21.24
C ASN A 208 10.06 6.14 20.78
N LEU A 209 9.52 6.79 19.74
CA LEU A 209 10.04 8.04 19.18
C LEU A 209 8.97 8.81 18.41
N ASN A 210 9.22 10.10 18.21
CA ASN A 210 8.39 10.92 17.34
C ASN A 210 8.98 10.97 15.93
N LEU A 211 8.43 10.19 14.99
CA LEU A 211 8.92 10.12 13.60
C LEU A 211 8.88 11.47 12.88
N ILE A 212 7.93 12.33 13.23
CA ILE A 212 7.80 13.66 12.61
C ILE A 212 8.97 14.53 13.05
N GLU A 213 9.27 14.58 14.35
CA GLU A 213 10.35 15.39 14.89
C GLU A 213 11.73 14.86 14.44
N GLU A 214 11.92 13.54 14.40
CA GLU A 214 13.16 12.95 13.88
C GLU A 214 13.38 13.35 12.41
N SER A 215 12.32 13.30 11.60
CA SER A 215 12.40 13.69 10.18
C SER A 215 12.64 15.20 10.00
N LEU A 216 12.07 16.04 10.86
CA LEU A 216 12.33 17.48 10.83
C LEU A 216 13.75 17.83 11.27
N SER A 217 14.28 17.13 12.28
CA SER A 217 15.60 17.39 12.82
C SER A 217 16.75 16.95 11.91
N LYS A 218 16.53 15.89 11.11
CA LYS A 218 17.52 15.24 10.24
C LYS A 218 18.84 14.86 10.95
N ARG A 219 18.77 14.60 12.27
CA ARG A 219 19.98 14.26 13.07
C ARG A 219 20.44 12.82 12.88
N LYS A 220 19.48 11.95 12.50
CA LYS A 220 19.69 10.52 12.27
C LYS A 220 18.96 10.12 11.00
N TYR A 221 19.49 9.15 10.30
CA TYR A 221 18.80 8.51 9.21
C TYR A 221 17.73 7.51 9.70
N PRO A 222 16.71 7.20 8.93
CA PRO A 222 15.64 6.31 9.34
C PRO A 222 16.09 4.93 9.83
N TYR A 223 17.16 4.36 9.27
CA TYR A 223 17.73 3.10 9.76
C TYR A 223 18.35 3.20 11.18
N GLN A 224 18.50 4.40 11.72
CA GLN A 224 19.05 4.67 13.08
C GLN A 224 17.94 4.97 14.10
N PHE A 225 16.66 4.89 13.72
CA PHE A 225 15.54 5.26 14.59
C PHE A 225 15.20 4.21 15.66
N GLY A 226 15.78 3.03 15.59
CA GLY A 226 15.52 1.93 16.53
C GLY A 226 14.44 0.99 16.00
N ASP A 227 13.22 1.45 15.86
CA ASP A 227 12.17 0.71 15.14
C ASP A 227 12.28 1.02 13.65
N VAL A 228 12.90 0.14 12.88
CA VAL A 228 13.33 0.43 11.50
C VAL A 228 12.49 -0.29 10.44
N LYS A 229 11.29 -0.71 10.79
CA LYS A 229 10.37 -1.40 9.87
C LYS A 229 9.93 -0.47 8.74
N ALA A 230 10.46 -0.70 7.55
CA ALA A 230 10.38 0.23 6.42
C ALA A 230 8.94 0.49 5.96
N TYR A 231 8.15 -0.56 5.77
CA TYR A 231 6.80 -0.43 5.24
C TYR A 231 5.88 0.36 6.17
N GLU A 232 5.84 0.02 7.46
CA GLU A 232 4.97 0.65 8.44
C GLU A 232 5.35 2.11 8.64
N MET A 233 6.64 2.42 8.69
CA MET A 233 7.15 3.78 8.78
C MET A 233 6.68 4.63 7.59
N MET A 234 6.91 4.16 6.35
CA MET A 234 6.43 4.83 5.13
C MET A 234 4.91 5.01 5.12
N SER A 235 4.17 4.02 5.62
CA SER A 235 2.70 4.09 5.69
C SER A 235 2.21 5.19 6.64
N CYS A 236 2.94 5.51 7.71
CA CYS A 236 2.64 6.64 8.57
C CYS A 236 2.79 7.96 7.81
N PHE A 237 3.85 8.10 7.01
CA PHE A 237 4.06 9.29 6.18
C PHE A 237 3.08 9.38 5.00
N GLU A 238 2.60 8.26 4.44
CA GLU A 238 1.47 8.28 3.50
C GLU A 238 0.23 8.94 4.16
N GLY A 239 -0.05 8.59 5.41
CA GLY A 239 -1.12 9.22 6.20
C GLY A 239 -0.86 10.70 6.48
N LEU A 240 0.38 11.07 6.81
CA LEU A 240 0.78 12.46 7.08
C LEU A 240 0.60 13.36 5.86
N THR A 241 0.92 12.88 4.65
CA THR A 241 0.68 13.62 3.40
C THR A 241 -0.82 13.87 3.14
N GLU A 242 -1.68 12.90 3.49
CA GLU A 242 -3.14 13.09 3.43
C GLU A 242 -3.62 14.10 4.48
N TYR A 243 -3.08 14.04 5.70
CA TYR A 243 -3.42 14.96 6.80
C TYR A 243 -3.05 16.40 6.46
N TYR A 244 -1.87 16.62 5.87
CA TYR A 244 -1.44 17.94 5.37
C TYR A 244 -2.44 18.60 4.42
N LYS A 245 -3.15 17.82 3.60
CA LYS A 245 -4.15 18.38 2.66
C LYS A 245 -5.26 19.19 3.34
N TYR A 246 -5.53 18.89 4.61
CA TYR A 246 -6.61 19.55 5.37
C TYR A 246 -6.11 20.53 6.42
N VAL A 247 -4.99 20.24 7.05
CA VAL A 247 -4.45 21.08 8.13
C VAL A 247 -3.58 22.23 7.58
N LYS A 248 -2.88 22.01 6.46
CA LYS A 248 -2.04 23.00 5.77
C LYS A 248 -0.91 23.58 6.63
N ASP A 249 -0.42 22.84 7.62
CA ASP A 249 0.79 23.18 8.34
C ASP A 249 1.99 22.58 7.62
N ASP A 250 2.81 23.43 7.02
CA ASP A 250 3.94 23.04 6.16
C ASP A 250 4.98 22.17 6.87
N LYS A 251 5.00 22.14 8.21
CA LYS A 251 5.89 21.22 8.95
C LYS A 251 5.63 19.75 8.60
N TYR A 252 4.38 19.36 8.33
CA TYR A 252 4.01 17.99 7.99
C TYR A 252 4.47 17.62 6.58
N LEU A 253 4.36 18.55 5.64
CA LEU A 253 4.91 18.33 4.30
C LEU A 253 6.43 18.21 4.36
N ARG A 254 7.11 19.15 5.04
CA ARG A 254 8.57 19.10 5.21
C ARG A 254 9.04 17.83 5.90
N ALA A 255 8.33 17.36 6.92
CA ALA A 255 8.67 16.09 7.57
C ALA A 255 8.61 14.92 6.59
N ALA A 256 7.59 14.86 5.74
CA ALA A 256 7.45 13.80 4.74
C ALA A 256 8.50 13.91 3.62
N GLU A 257 8.81 15.12 3.15
CA GLU A 257 9.89 15.35 2.17
C GLU A 257 11.25 14.97 2.73
N ASN A 258 11.58 15.45 3.94
CA ASN A 258 12.83 15.12 4.63
C ASN A 258 12.98 13.61 4.85
N PHE A 259 11.88 12.94 5.23
CA PHE A 259 11.89 11.49 5.43
C PHE A 259 12.25 10.75 4.15
N VAL A 260 11.64 11.12 3.01
CA VAL A 260 11.98 10.53 1.71
C VAL A 260 13.40 10.86 1.30
N ASP A 261 13.85 12.10 1.48
CA ASP A 261 15.22 12.52 1.14
C ASP A 261 16.25 11.70 1.95
N MET A 262 16.04 11.54 3.27
CA MET A 262 16.91 10.71 4.11
C MET A 262 16.91 9.24 3.69
N ILE A 263 15.76 8.66 3.31
CA ILE A 263 15.72 7.30 2.77
C ILE A 263 16.52 7.20 1.48
N VAL A 264 16.38 8.17 0.57
CA VAL A 264 17.10 8.15 -0.70
C VAL A 264 18.61 8.24 -0.48
N GLU A 265 19.05 9.00 0.52
CA GLU A 265 20.46 9.13 0.87
C GLU A 265 21.05 7.86 1.51
N SER A 266 20.25 7.10 2.30
CA SER A 266 20.78 6.00 3.12
C SER A 266 20.32 4.61 2.70
N ASP A 267 19.09 4.47 2.21
CA ASP A 267 18.43 3.17 2.05
C ASP A 267 17.90 2.87 0.66
N TYR A 268 17.98 3.83 -0.26
CA TYR A 268 17.49 3.63 -1.63
C TYR A 268 18.52 2.87 -2.46
N THR A 269 18.18 1.64 -2.81
CA THR A 269 19.07 0.71 -3.51
C THR A 269 19.16 0.99 -5.00
N ILE A 270 20.12 0.36 -5.66
CA ILE A 270 20.35 0.51 -7.12
C ILE A 270 19.12 0.13 -7.93
N ILE A 271 18.34 -0.84 -7.49
CA ILE A 271 17.09 -1.26 -8.17
C ILE A 271 15.84 -0.53 -7.68
N GLY A 272 15.99 0.41 -6.75
CA GLY A 272 14.88 1.28 -6.34
C GLY A 272 13.96 0.70 -5.27
N CYS A 273 14.44 -0.21 -4.42
CA CYS A 273 13.80 -0.56 -3.17
C CYS A 273 14.45 0.20 -2.00
N CYS A 274 13.84 0.18 -0.83
CA CYS A 274 14.37 0.77 0.38
C CYS A 274 14.39 -0.30 1.48
N GLY A 275 15.59 -0.59 2.00
CA GLY A 275 15.80 -1.73 2.89
C GLY A 275 16.14 -3.00 2.12
N CYS A 276 17.23 -3.66 2.47
CA CYS A 276 17.68 -4.86 1.80
C CYS A 276 18.02 -6.03 2.76
N SER A 277 17.92 -5.83 4.06
CA SER A 277 17.95 -6.91 5.05
C SER A 277 16.54 -7.24 5.49
N THR A 278 15.86 -8.08 4.72
CA THR A 278 14.45 -8.41 4.91
C THR A 278 13.53 -7.19 4.70
N GLU A 279 12.81 -6.75 5.74
CA GLU A 279 11.79 -5.69 5.67
C GLU A 279 12.23 -4.41 6.41
N MET A 280 13.51 -4.30 6.72
CA MET A 280 14.04 -3.25 7.57
C MET A 280 14.87 -2.22 6.78
N LEU A 281 14.83 -0.97 7.23
CA LEU A 281 15.83 0.02 6.83
C LEU A 281 17.15 -0.32 7.54
N ASP A 282 18.24 -0.39 6.78
CA ASP A 282 19.51 -0.96 7.26
C ASP A 282 20.75 -0.32 6.65
N ASN A 283 20.64 0.94 6.21
CA ASN A 283 21.63 1.61 5.39
C ASN A 283 21.87 0.87 4.07
N SER A 284 20.78 0.57 3.39
CA SER A 284 20.76 -0.32 2.22
C SER A 284 21.61 0.17 1.06
N SER A 285 21.87 1.47 0.95
CA SER A 285 22.79 2.04 -0.06
C SER A 285 24.19 1.43 0.05
N VAL A 286 24.60 1.04 1.25
CA VAL A 286 25.88 0.35 1.54
C VAL A 286 25.67 -1.16 1.65
N THR A 287 24.68 -1.59 2.44
CA THR A 287 24.43 -3.01 2.77
C THR A 287 24.14 -3.86 1.54
N GLN A 288 23.50 -3.29 0.50
CA GLN A 288 23.22 -3.98 -0.78
C GLN A 288 24.47 -4.53 -1.48
N THR A 289 25.65 -4.02 -1.16
CA THR A 289 26.93 -4.46 -1.74
C THR A 289 27.52 -5.67 -1.04
N ASN A 290 26.99 -6.03 0.15
CA ASN A 290 27.45 -7.18 0.90
C ASN A 290 27.01 -8.48 0.21
N TYR A 291 27.94 -9.41 0.06
CA TYR A 291 27.62 -10.74 -0.45
C TYR A 291 27.05 -11.60 0.67
N SER A 292 25.73 -11.53 0.88
CA SER A 292 24.99 -12.29 1.87
C SER A 292 23.75 -12.94 1.26
N ASP A 293 23.37 -14.11 1.78
CA ASP A 293 22.13 -14.78 1.40
C ASP A 293 20.88 -14.05 1.88
N ASP A 294 21.05 -13.06 2.76
CA ASP A 294 19.98 -12.30 3.39
C ASP A 294 19.62 -11.00 2.67
N ILE A 295 20.39 -10.63 1.63
CA ILE A 295 20.11 -9.42 0.87
C ILE A 295 18.96 -9.65 -0.10
N MET A 296 17.81 -9.09 0.24
CA MET A 296 16.57 -9.19 -0.51
C MET A 296 15.77 -7.92 -0.34
N GLN A 297 15.08 -7.53 -1.39
CA GLN A 297 14.35 -6.27 -1.44
C GLN A 297 12.85 -6.54 -1.48
N GLU A 298 12.16 -6.10 -0.44
CA GLU A 298 10.75 -6.40 -0.24
C GLU A 298 9.85 -5.67 -1.23
N THR A 299 8.96 -6.40 -1.91
CA THR A 299 7.97 -5.85 -2.83
C THR A 299 7.02 -4.88 -2.14
N CYS A 300 6.58 -5.16 -0.89
CA CYS A 300 5.74 -4.24 -0.13
C CYS A 300 6.40 -2.88 0.09
N VAL A 301 7.68 -2.87 0.44
CA VAL A 301 8.45 -1.65 0.65
C VAL A 301 8.59 -0.86 -0.65
N THR A 302 8.96 -1.54 -1.75
CA THR A 302 9.06 -0.92 -3.09
C THR A 302 7.77 -0.21 -3.48
N VAL A 303 6.63 -0.91 -3.41
CA VAL A 303 5.32 -0.34 -3.78
C VAL A 303 4.92 0.80 -2.85
N THR A 304 5.21 0.69 -1.55
CA THR A 304 4.85 1.74 -0.59
C THR A 304 5.69 2.99 -0.79
N PHE A 305 6.98 2.85 -1.10
CA PHE A 305 7.83 3.97 -1.48
C PHE A 305 7.32 4.68 -2.75
N MET A 306 6.98 3.92 -3.81
CA MET A 306 6.37 4.48 -5.03
C MET A 306 5.08 5.25 -4.73
N LYS A 307 4.22 4.74 -3.85
CA LYS A 307 2.98 5.42 -3.44
C LYS A 307 3.25 6.70 -2.65
N LEU A 308 4.21 6.69 -1.72
CA LEU A 308 4.59 7.88 -0.97
C LEU A 308 5.17 8.94 -1.91
N CYS A 309 6.06 8.56 -2.82
CA CYS A 309 6.59 9.44 -3.86
C CYS A 309 5.47 10.03 -4.74
N SER A 310 4.50 9.21 -5.15
CA SER A 310 3.36 9.69 -5.95
C SER A 310 2.53 10.75 -5.20
N LYS A 311 2.30 10.58 -3.90
CA LYS A 311 1.60 11.57 -3.07
C LYS A 311 2.38 12.88 -2.94
N LEU A 312 3.68 12.81 -2.71
CA LEU A 312 4.56 13.98 -2.64
C LEU A 312 4.63 14.71 -3.98
N TYR A 313 4.73 13.98 -5.09
CA TYR A 313 4.64 14.58 -6.42
C TYR A 313 3.34 15.37 -6.62
N LEU A 314 2.20 14.78 -6.28
CA LEU A 314 0.90 15.44 -6.42
C LEU A 314 0.76 16.69 -5.53
N LEU A 315 1.49 16.77 -4.41
CA LEU A 315 1.50 17.92 -3.51
C LEU A 315 2.47 19.01 -3.96
N THR A 316 3.64 18.63 -4.49
CA THR A 316 4.75 19.55 -4.74
C THR A 316 5.02 19.83 -6.21
N GLY A 317 4.69 18.87 -7.09
CA GLY A 317 5.05 18.89 -8.51
C GLY A 317 6.55 18.64 -8.75
N SER A 318 7.31 18.22 -7.75
CA SER A 318 8.74 17.99 -7.89
C SER A 318 9.04 16.73 -8.71
N PRO A 319 9.77 16.83 -9.82
CA PRO A 319 10.02 15.69 -10.72
C PRO A 319 10.88 14.60 -10.09
N LYS A 320 11.67 14.90 -9.05
CA LYS A 320 12.52 13.91 -8.37
C LYS A 320 11.72 12.67 -7.91
N TYR A 321 10.46 12.87 -7.50
CA TYR A 321 9.61 11.76 -7.08
C TYR A 321 9.20 10.86 -8.24
N MET A 322 9.13 11.39 -9.46
CA MET A 322 8.89 10.59 -10.66
C MET A 322 10.12 9.77 -11.05
N ASP A 323 11.32 10.32 -10.92
CA ASP A 323 12.57 9.58 -11.12
C ASP A 323 12.69 8.40 -10.16
N TYR A 324 12.28 8.58 -8.91
CA TYR A 324 12.25 7.48 -7.93
C TYR A 324 11.21 6.42 -8.30
N ILE A 325 10.01 6.82 -8.71
CA ILE A 325 8.98 5.88 -9.17
C ILE A 325 9.48 5.12 -10.40
N GLU A 326 10.09 5.78 -11.37
CA GLU A 326 10.61 5.15 -12.58
C GLU A 326 11.64 4.07 -12.25
N ARG A 327 12.68 4.40 -11.47
CA ARG A 327 13.69 3.43 -11.04
C ARG A 327 13.08 2.25 -10.30
N SER A 328 12.19 2.51 -9.34
CA SER A 328 11.53 1.45 -8.57
C SER A 328 10.65 0.56 -9.46
N ALA A 329 9.90 1.15 -10.39
CA ALA A 329 8.99 0.43 -11.26
C ALA A 329 9.73 -0.49 -12.22
N TYR A 330 10.69 0.04 -12.98
CA TYR A 330 11.38 -0.72 -14.04
C TYR A 330 12.42 -1.71 -13.52
N ASN A 331 12.77 -1.67 -12.26
CA ASN A 331 13.73 -2.60 -11.67
C ASN A 331 13.08 -3.45 -10.57
N ALA A 332 13.01 -2.94 -9.32
CA ALA A 332 12.55 -3.76 -8.18
C ALA A 332 11.12 -4.26 -8.35
N MET A 333 10.18 -3.41 -8.81
CA MET A 333 8.77 -3.78 -8.92
C MET A 333 8.52 -4.77 -10.06
N TYR A 334 9.01 -4.49 -11.26
CA TYR A 334 8.80 -5.38 -12.40
C TYR A 334 9.67 -6.64 -12.28
N GLY A 335 10.83 -6.53 -11.63
CA GLY A 335 11.67 -7.70 -11.28
C GLY A 335 11.03 -8.64 -10.26
N ALA A 336 10.04 -8.16 -9.48
CA ALA A 336 9.27 -8.99 -8.56
C ALA A 336 8.09 -9.70 -9.24
N VAL A 337 7.74 -9.37 -10.48
CA VAL A 337 6.67 -10.06 -11.21
C VAL A 337 7.10 -11.48 -11.53
N ASN A 338 6.27 -12.44 -11.15
CA ASN A 338 6.50 -13.86 -11.38
C ASN A 338 5.66 -14.34 -12.57
N ASP A 339 6.18 -14.15 -13.78
CA ASP A 339 5.53 -14.55 -15.03
C ASP A 339 5.91 -15.98 -15.50
N THR A 340 6.86 -16.62 -14.82
CA THR A 340 7.43 -17.91 -15.23
C THR A 340 6.75 -19.12 -14.58
N GLU A 341 5.72 -18.94 -13.79
CA GLU A 341 4.97 -19.99 -13.09
C GLU A 341 5.87 -20.94 -12.26
N GLN A 342 6.92 -20.41 -11.65
CA GLN A 342 7.79 -21.19 -10.79
C GLN A 342 7.08 -21.53 -9.49
N THR A 343 7.01 -22.83 -9.18
CA THR A 343 6.57 -23.28 -7.86
C THR A 343 7.60 -22.85 -6.82
N MET A 344 7.18 -22.08 -5.84
CA MET A 344 8.03 -21.65 -4.74
C MET A 344 8.00 -22.70 -3.65
N LYS A 345 9.17 -23.24 -3.32
CA LYS A 345 9.34 -24.11 -2.15
C LYS A 345 9.99 -23.31 -1.04
N ARG A 346 9.36 -23.31 0.10
CA ARG A 346 9.97 -22.82 1.30
C ARG A 346 11.01 -23.81 1.78
N THR A 347 12.24 -23.36 2.00
CA THR A 347 13.32 -24.18 2.55
C THR A 347 13.42 -24.01 4.06
N ASP A 348 13.82 -25.08 4.76
CA ASP A 348 14.10 -25.02 6.20
C ASP A 348 15.14 -23.95 6.50
N GLY A 349 14.91 -23.16 7.55
CA GLY A 349 15.81 -22.07 7.96
C GLY A 349 15.36 -20.65 7.58
N ASP A 350 14.23 -20.50 6.91
CA ASP A 350 13.65 -19.18 6.68
C ASP A 350 13.08 -18.58 7.98
N VAL A 351 13.64 -17.46 8.39
CA VAL A 351 13.59 -16.91 9.75
C VAL A 351 12.20 -16.47 10.24
N TRP A 352 11.23 -16.32 9.35
CA TRP A 352 9.90 -15.79 9.69
C TRP A 352 8.84 -16.87 9.70
N VAL A 353 9.05 -17.84 10.56
CA VAL A 353 8.13 -18.94 10.68
C VAL A 353 7.54 -18.92 12.08
N GLU A 354 6.38 -18.31 12.23
CA GLU A 354 5.52 -18.61 13.34
C GLU A 354 4.95 -20.03 13.21
N ASP A 355 4.67 -20.68 14.33
CA ASP A 355 4.18 -22.05 14.36
C ASP A 355 3.05 -22.29 13.37
N GLY A 356 3.24 -23.23 12.46
CA GLY A 356 2.27 -23.68 11.47
C GLY A 356 2.45 -23.18 10.04
N CYS A 357 3.44 -22.35 9.75
CA CYS A 357 3.69 -21.85 8.39
C CYS A 357 4.74 -22.62 7.60
N TYR A 358 5.12 -23.80 8.06
CA TYR A 358 6.26 -24.56 7.56
C TYR A 358 5.93 -25.39 6.32
N GLN A 359 6.83 -25.37 5.33
CA GLN A 359 6.89 -26.32 4.22
C GLN A 359 5.64 -26.41 3.34
N VAL A 360 5.02 -25.28 3.02
CA VAL A 360 3.89 -25.28 2.10
C VAL A 360 4.41 -25.03 0.69
N GLU A 361 4.28 -26.03 -0.18
CA GLU A 361 4.29 -25.76 -1.62
C GLU A 361 3.07 -24.90 -1.93
N HIS A 362 3.27 -23.78 -2.59
CA HIS A 362 2.16 -22.95 -3.03
C HIS A 362 2.24 -22.71 -4.53
N GLU A 363 1.10 -22.53 -5.12
CA GLU A 363 0.98 -22.06 -6.50
C GLU A 363 1.76 -20.77 -6.69
N PRO A 364 2.35 -20.55 -7.87
CA PRO A 364 3.08 -19.33 -8.14
C PRO A 364 2.16 -18.13 -8.03
N TYR A 365 2.55 -17.14 -7.24
CA TYR A 365 1.86 -15.85 -7.15
C TYR A 365 2.35 -14.91 -8.24
N PRO A 366 1.53 -13.92 -8.65
CA PRO A 366 1.95 -12.94 -9.65
C PRO A 366 3.14 -12.09 -9.21
N PHE A 367 3.43 -12.04 -7.91
CA PHE A 367 4.53 -11.27 -7.36
C PHE A 367 5.31 -12.06 -6.32
N ASP A 368 6.62 -12.03 -6.43
CA ASP A 368 7.52 -12.52 -5.40
C ASP A 368 7.50 -11.59 -4.18
N SER A 369 7.74 -12.13 -2.99
CA SER A 369 7.84 -11.32 -1.77
C SER A 369 9.08 -10.45 -1.78
N TYR A 370 10.18 -10.97 -2.30
CA TYR A 370 11.45 -10.28 -2.36
C TYR A 370 12.01 -10.29 -3.78
N SER A 371 12.59 -9.16 -4.17
CA SER A 371 13.37 -9.04 -5.41
C SER A 371 14.84 -9.23 -5.09
N PRO A 372 15.40 -10.45 -5.23
CA PRO A 372 16.81 -10.68 -4.94
C PRO A 372 17.69 -10.00 -5.99
N LEU A 373 18.79 -9.40 -5.56
CA LEU A 373 19.81 -8.87 -6.47
C LEU A 373 20.56 -9.97 -7.23
N VAL A 374 20.50 -11.20 -6.73
CA VAL A 374 21.18 -12.35 -7.31
C VAL A 374 20.15 -13.39 -7.75
N TYR A 375 20.11 -13.67 -9.06
CA TYR A 375 19.11 -14.54 -9.69
C TYR A 375 18.95 -15.92 -9.03
N ASN A 376 20.05 -16.56 -8.63
CA ASN A 376 20.00 -17.90 -8.00
C ASN A 376 19.36 -17.92 -6.61
N ARG A 377 18.95 -16.76 -6.08
CA ARG A 377 18.25 -16.65 -4.79
C ARG A 377 16.77 -16.38 -4.93
N ARG A 378 16.29 -16.18 -6.16
CA ARG A 378 14.86 -15.98 -6.40
C ARG A 378 14.05 -17.13 -5.83
N GLY A 379 13.04 -16.83 -5.03
CA GLY A 379 12.18 -17.81 -4.38
C GLY A 379 12.81 -18.61 -3.22
N LYS A 380 14.06 -18.40 -2.85
CA LYS A 380 14.70 -19.11 -1.74
C LYS A 380 14.31 -18.58 -0.36
N LYS A 381 13.99 -17.29 -0.27
CA LYS A 381 13.39 -16.72 0.94
C LYS A 381 12.01 -16.19 0.61
N VAL A 382 11.04 -16.75 1.29
CA VAL A 382 9.63 -16.42 1.11
C VAL A 382 9.14 -15.95 2.46
N GLY A 383 9.02 -14.63 2.62
CA GLY A 383 8.50 -14.02 3.84
C GLY A 383 7.09 -13.48 3.66
N GLY A 384 6.45 -13.15 4.77
CA GLY A 384 5.15 -12.50 4.75
C GLY A 384 3.99 -13.36 4.27
N PHE A 385 4.06 -14.70 4.44
CA PHE A 385 2.98 -15.63 4.11
C PHE A 385 2.20 -16.07 5.34
N MET A 386 0.90 -16.22 5.16
CA MET A 386 -0.01 -16.81 6.13
C MET A 386 -0.76 -17.97 5.50
N VAL A 387 -0.99 -19.03 6.28
CA VAL A 387 -1.83 -20.15 5.87
C VAL A 387 -3.31 -19.77 6.05
N MET A 388 -4.07 -19.89 4.98
CA MET A 388 -5.52 -19.66 4.97
C MET A 388 -6.26 -20.92 5.43
N GLN A 389 -7.56 -20.80 5.74
CA GLN A 389 -8.34 -21.92 6.26
C GLN A 389 -8.49 -23.10 5.30
N ASP A 390 -8.31 -22.91 4.01
CA ASP A 390 -8.35 -23.98 2.99
C ASP A 390 -6.98 -24.61 2.75
N GLY A 391 -5.97 -24.27 3.57
CA GLY A 391 -4.62 -24.77 3.49
C GLY A 391 -3.72 -24.05 2.49
N ARG A 392 -4.27 -23.14 1.67
CA ARG A 392 -3.42 -22.32 0.77
C ARG A 392 -2.66 -21.27 1.57
N SER A 393 -1.40 -21.07 1.22
CA SER A 393 -0.63 -19.92 1.70
C SER A 393 -0.86 -18.71 0.82
N TYR A 394 -0.86 -17.51 1.40
CA TYR A 394 -0.89 -16.26 0.64
C TYR A 394 -0.06 -15.19 1.35
N GLY A 395 0.47 -14.22 0.57
CA GLY A 395 1.48 -13.30 1.06
C GLY A 395 1.11 -11.82 0.94
N CYS A 396 1.65 -11.03 1.87
CA CYS A 396 1.47 -9.58 1.92
C CYS A 396 1.94 -8.90 0.62
N CYS A 397 3.06 -9.33 0.06
CA CYS A 397 3.65 -8.77 -1.15
C CYS A 397 2.85 -9.11 -2.40
N ALA A 398 2.35 -10.35 -2.50
CA ALA A 398 1.45 -10.75 -3.58
C ALA A 398 0.17 -9.88 -3.61
N CYS A 399 -0.31 -9.44 -2.45
CA CYS A 399 -1.49 -8.59 -2.33
C CYS A 399 -1.26 -7.14 -2.76
N ILE A 400 -0.05 -6.60 -2.57
CA ILE A 400 0.22 -5.18 -2.86
C ILE A 400 0.80 -4.94 -4.26
N GLY A 401 1.39 -5.96 -4.88
CA GLY A 401 2.13 -5.82 -6.15
C GLY A 401 1.32 -5.16 -7.27
N SER A 402 0.03 -5.51 -7.39
CA SER A 402 -0.86 -4.87 -8.37
C SER A 402 -0.96 -3.35 -8.22
N ALA A 403 -0.82 -2.82 -6.98
CA ALA A 403 -0.79 -1.38 -6.77
C ALA A 403 0.49 -0.74 -7.33
N GLY A 404 1.63 -1.44 -7.28
CA GLY A 404 2.89 -0.96 -7.87
C GLY A 404 2.80 -0.81 -9.39
N VAL A 405 2.31 -1.84 -10.08
CA VAL A 405 2.07 -1.80 -11.53
C VAL A 405 1.11 -0.66 -11.90
N ALA A 406 0.00 -0.53 -11.17
CA ALA A 406 -0.99 0.51 -11.44
C ALA A 406 -0.47 1.93 -11.15
N VAL A 407 0.35 2.12 -10.10
CA VAL A 407 0.97 3.43 -9.80
C VAL A 407 1.91 3.84 -10.93
N ALA A 408 2.74 2.93 -11.45
CA ALA A 408 3.61 3.22 -12.59
C ALA A 408 2.80 3.66 -13.82
N ASN A 409 1.73 2.92 -14.15
CA ASN A 409 0.87 3.27 -15.28
C ASN A 409 0.20 4.65 -15.11
N LEU A 410 -0.35 4.93 -13.92
CA LEU A 410 -1.01 6.21 -13.63
C LEU A 410 -0.01 7.37 -13.57
N ALA A 411 1.22 7.12 -13.15
CA ALA A 411 2.28 8.12 -13.09
C ALA A 411 2.79 8.54 -14.48
N THR A 412 2.52 7.76 -15.54
CA THR A 412 2.96 8.06 -16.91
C THR A 412 2.62 9.49 -17.33
N ILE A 413 1.40 9.94 -17.06
CA ILE A 413 0.96 11.31 -17.33
C ILE A 413 0.25 11.89 -16.11
N SER A 414 0.53 13.13 -15.79
CA SER A 414 -0.24 13.91 -14.81
C SER A 414 -0.80 15.16 -15.45
N ALA A 415 -1.98 15.56 -14.98
CA ALA A 415 -2.57 16.85 -15.30
C ALA A 415 -2.32 17.84 -14.18
N TYR A 416 -2.25 19.12 -14.53
CA TYR A 416 -2.23 20.25 -13.59
C TYR A 416 -2.98 21.44 -14.18
N ASN A 417 -3.25 22.46 -13.37
CA ASN A 417 -3.87 23.69 -13.89
C ASN A 417 -2.92 24.36 -14.89
N GLY A 418 -3.25 24.24 -16.17
CA GLY A 418 -2.48 24.81 -17.27
C GLY A 418 -1.78 23.78 -18.19
N GLY A 419 -1.99 22.46 -17.99
CA GLY A 419 -1.43 21.48 -18.93
C GLY A 419 -1.28 20.07 -18.38
N PHE A 420 -0.36 19.36 -19.02
CA PHE A 420 -0.01 17.98 -18.71
C PHE A 420 1.50 17.85 -18.55
N SER A 421 1.94 16.90 -17.72
CA SER A 421 3.32 16.44 -17.64
C SER A 421 3.38 14.99 -18.09
N VAL A 422 4.29 14.68 -19.04
CA VAL A 422 4.72 13.32 -19.33
C VAL A 422 5.84 13.02 -18.33
N ASN A 423 5.62 12.05 -17.47
CA ASN A 423 6.54 11.75 -16.38
C ASN A 423 7.35 10.48 -16.63
N LEU A 424 6.74 9.46 -17.28
CA LEU A 424 7.41 8.20 -17.63
C LEU A 424 7.31 7.99 -19.14
N TYR A 425 8.45 7.63 -19.75
CA TYR A 425 8.56 7.45 -21.21
C TYR A 425 8.40 5.98 -21.61
N ASN A 426 7.42 5.28 -21.02
CA ASN A 426 6.99 3.98 -21.51
C ASN A 426 6.18 4.09 -22.81
N SER A 427 5.84 2.97 -23.44
CA SER A 427 4.97 2.99 -24.62
C SER A 427 3.53 3.31 -24.23
N PHE A 428 2.99 4.38 -24.76
CA PHE A 428 1.60 4.79 -24.50
C PHE A 428 0.99 5.60 -25.65
N THR A 429 -0.32 5.72 -25.64
CA THR A 429 -1.09 6.71 -26.39
C THR A 429 -1.97 7.49 -25.42
N PHE A 430 -1.90 8.80 -25.47
CA PHE A 430 -2.79 9.69 -24.71
C PHE A 430 -3.58 10.58 -25.65
N LYS A 431 -4.89 10.62 -25.49
CA LYS A 431 -5.80 11.46 -26.26
C LYS A 431 -6.63 12.32 -25.31
N THR A 432 -6.69 13.60 -25.58
CA THR A 432 -7.48 14.54 -24.78
C THR A 432 -7.91 15.73 -25.62
N GLU A 433 -8.75 16.57 -25.05
CA GLU A 433 -9.06 17.91 -25.56
C GLU A 433 -8.45 18.96 -24.62
N TYR A 434 -7.73 19.92 -25.16
CA TYR A 434 -7.13 21.01 -24.41
C TYR A 434 -7.40 22.34 -25.12
N ASN A 435 -8.07 23.27 -24.46
CA ASN A 435 -8.47 24.58 -25.02
C ASN A 435 -9.22 24.45 -26.37
N GLY A 436 -10.12 23.47 -26.51
CA GLY A 436 -10.88 23.22 -27.72
C GLY A 436 -10.09 22.54 -28.86
N LEU A 437 -8.86 22.15 -28.61
CA LEU A 437 -8.01 21.43 -29.57
C LEU A 437 -7.89 19.97 -29.19
N ALA A 438 -8.07 19.06 -30.15
CA ALA A 438 -7.79 17.65 -29.96
C ALA A 438 -6.27 17.44 -29.89
N VAL A 439 -5.80 16.86 -28.79
CA VAL A 439 -4.39 16.53 -28.54
C VAL A 439 -4.20 15.02 -28.55
N LYS A 440 -3.27 14.53 -29.32
CA LYS A 440 -2.78 13.15 -29.26
C LYS A 440 -1.29 13.17 -28.95
N LEU A 441 -0.90 12.50 -27.86
CA LEU A 441 0.49 12.18 -27.56
C LEU A 441 0.71 10.69 -27.76
N GLU A 442 1.82 10.34 -28.36
CA GLU A 442 2.22 8.95 -28.58
C GLU A 442 3.70 8.81 -28.24
N CYS A 443 3.98 7.87 -27.36
CA CYS A 443 5.33 7.45 -27.05
C CYS A 443 5.49 5.98 -27.46
N ASN A 444 6.54 5.68 -28.20
CA ASN A 444 6.95 4.34 -28.56
C ASN A 444 8.33 4.13 -27.97
N ALA A 445 8.36 3.60 -26.75
CA ALA A 445 9.59 3.17 -26.12
C ALA A 445 9.82 1.71 -26.50
N ASP A 446 10.91 1.46 -27.19
CA ASP A 446 11.38 0.09 -27.37
C ASP A 446 12.04 -0.32 -26.07
N VAL A 447 11.34 -1.15 -25.30
CA VAL A 447 11.91 -1.78 -24.10
C VAL A 447 12.60 -3.03 -24.58
N TYR A 448 13.91 -3.01 -24.58
CA TYR A 448 14.76 -4.16 -24.88
C TYR A 448 15.08 -4.92 -23.58
#